data_5d8d62d2946409b7d572c96b8ab49b05
#
_entry.id   5d8d62d2946409b7d572c96b8ab49b05
#
_cell.length_a   1.000
_cell.length_b   1.000
_cell.length_c   1.000
_cell.angle_alpha   90.00
_cell.angle_beta   90.00
_cell.angle_gamma   90.00
#
_symmetry.space_group_name_H-M   'P 1'
#
loop_
_entity.id
_entity.type
_entity.pdbx_description
1 polymer ?
#
loop_
_entity_poly.entity_id
_entity_poly.type
_entity_poly.pdbx_seq_one_letter_code
_entity_poly.pdbx_strand_id
1 'polypeptide(L)'
;MTEKLYYRDAYATKFTARVLDCIEEKKHWTVILDRTLFYPEGGGQPADIGALGGVRVLDVHERGEDIVHTTDKPLPVGAEVEGEIDWEHRFDLMQNHSGEHILSGVICGRYGCDNVGFHMGKESITIDLNTKIPAEDLPYLEEKANEAIWKNVPVGIRYPSKEELAKLEYRSKKELEGQVRIVNVGEYDCCACCGTHVKLAGEIGQIKIIGAQNYKGGTRLELLCGKRALQEFRKKNDVSAEVGRLLSVPAVKADSAVKNVLAERDELLQNLNQLKWKYFTLKAEQVPEGTENILFFGEGLNSKDLTHFADLLLQKGAKRAAVFSKADEGYVFVLLSTEKDARAYTDEMKEPFGCKGGGKPDAVQGRVAAEKKALKKFFADKEFLIAE
;
A
#
# COMPACT_ATOMS: atom_id res chain seq x y z
N MET A 1 38.24 -20.61 -2.86
CA MET A 1 38.06 -19.39 -2.02
C MET A 1 38.18 -18.15 -2.90
N THR A 2 37.14 -17.36 -2.96
CA THR A 2 37.08 -16.09 -3.72
C THR A 2 37.56 -14.93 -2.87
N GLU A 3 38.51 -14.12 -3.34
CA GLU A 3 38.96 -12.91 -2.66
C GLU A 3 37.87 -11.82 -2.75
N LYS A 4 37.41 -11.30 -1.59
CA LYS A 4 36.30 -10.34 -1.45
C LYS A 4 36.82 -8.90 -1.55
N LEU A 5 37.00 -8.38 -2.77
CA LEU A 5 37.55 -7.03 -3.03
C LEU A 5 36.65 -5.91 -2.52
N TYR A 6 35.32 -6.11 -2.46
CA TYR A 6 34.36 -5.14 -1.96
C TYR A 6 34.56 -4.78 -0.47
N TYR A 7 35.30 -5.58 0.30
CA TYR A 7 35.69 -5.21 1.65
C TYR A 7 36.93 -4.28 1.71
N ARG A 8 37.75 -4.27 0.64
CA ARG A 8 38.89 -3.38 0.53
C ARG A 8 38.45 -1.97 0.08
N ASP A 9 37.62 -1.92 -0.96
CA ASP A 9 37.04 -0.69 -1.46
C ASP A 9 35.65 -0.92 -2.04
N ALA A 10 34.61 -0.50 -1.30
CA ALA A 10 33.21 -0.58 -1.73
C ALA A 10 32.89 0.39 -2.90
N TYR A 11 33.76 1.35 -3.19
CA TYR A 11 33.61 2.34 -4.26
C TYR A 11 34.29 1.90 -5.57
N ALA A 12 35.10 0.88 -5.55
CA ALA A 12 35.68 0.33 -6.78
C ALA A 12 34.57 -0.30 -7.63
N THR A 13 34.53 0.07 -8.90
CA THR A 13 33.50 -0.39 -9.85
C THR A 13 34.02 -1.36 -10.90
N LYS A 14 35.37 -1.38 -11.12
CA LYS A 14 36.01 -2.21 -12.14
C LYS A 14 37.12 -3.05 -11.53
N PHE A 15 37.25 -4.27 -12.00
CA PHE A 15 38.29 -5.21 -11.59
C PHE A 15 38.54 -6.23 -12.68
N THR A 16 39.67 -6.94 -12.55
CA THR A 16 39.99 -8.07 -13.40
C THR A 16 40.06 -9.33 -12.54
N ALA A 17 39.49 -10.41 -13.02
CA ALA A 17 39.48 -11.70 -12.34
C ALA A 17 39.63 -12.85 -13.31
N ARG A 18 40.09 -13.98 -12.78
CA ARG A 18 40.14 -15.25 -13.51
C ARG A 18 38.91 -16.09 -13.21
N VAL A 19 38.29 -16.64 -14.26
CA VAL A 19 37.19 -17.59 -14.13
C VAL A 19 37.77 -18.94 -13.65
N LEU A 20 37.35 -19.34 -12.45
CA LEU A 20 37.76 -20.64 -11.85
C LEU A 20 36.82 -21.77 -12.27
N ASP A 21 35.53 -21.49 -12.38
CA ASP A 21 34.51 -22.45 -12.74
C ASP A 21 33.32 -21.77 -13.45
N CYS A 22 32.63 -22.52 -14.34
CA CYS A 22 31.45 -22.08 -15.05
C CYS A 22 30.54 -23.28 -15.32
N ILE A 23 29.42 -23.37 -14.60
CA ILE A 23 28.50 -24.50 -14.63
C ILE A 23 27.16 -24.05 -15.22
N GLU A 24 26.60 -24.80 -16.16
CA GLU A 24 25.28 -24.56 -16.73
C GLU A 24 24.17 -25.01 -15.76
N GLU A 25 23.23 -24.12 -15.46
CA GLU A 25 22.04 -24.38 -14.63
C GLU A 25 20.77 -23.96 -15.36
N LYS A 26 20.01 -24.91 -15.93
CA LYS A 26 18.70 -24.73 -16.60
C LYS A 26 18.61 -23.56 -17.60
N LYS A 27 18.66 -22.29 -17.14
CA LYS A 27 18.48 -21.07 -17.96
C LYS A 27 19.59 -20.03 -17.74
N HIS A 28 20.55 -20.30 -16.92
CA HIS A 28 21.64 -19.40 -16.54
C HIS A 28 22.91 -20.20 -16.25
N TRP A 29 24.00 -19.50 -16.02
CA TRP A 29 25.28 -20.09 -15.65
C TRP A 29 25.72 -19.62 -14.27
N THR A 30 26.34 -20.52 -13.55
CA THR A 30 26.98 -20.27 -12.26
C THR A 30 28.46 -20.09 -12.49
N VAL A 31 29.00 -18.91 -12.21
CA VAL A 31 30.41 -18.54 -12.42
C VAL A 31 31.09 -18.28 -11.08
N ILE A 32 32.26 -18.92 -10.88
CA ILE A 32 33.13 -18.70 -9.72
C ILE A 32 34.40 -18.02 -10.20
N LEU A 33 34.83 -16.96 -9.49
CA LEU A 33 36.02 -16.17 -9.79
C LEU A 33 37.07 -16.32 -8.67
N ASP A 34 38.37 -16.08 -8.99
CA ASP A 34 39.42 -15.99 -8.00
C ASP A 34 39.27 -14.79 -7.06
N ARG A 35 38.65 -13.69 -7.55
CA ARG A 35 38.35 -12.46 -6.81
C ARG A 35 37.13 -11.75 -7.38
N THR A 36 36.45 -10.92 -6.55
CA THR A 36 35.28 -10.18 -7.02
C THR A 36 35.06 -8.90 -6.25
N LEU A 37 34.53 -7.86 -6.96
CA LEU A 37 33.92 -6.67 -6.35
C LEU A 37 32.40 -6.84 -6.12
N PHE A 38 31.76 -7.83 -6.73
CA PHE A 38 30.32 -8.07 -6.55
C PHE A 38 30.01 -8.48 -5.12
N TYR A 39 29.21 -7.69 -4.42
CA TYR A 39 28.71 -8.03 -3.10
C TYR A 39 27.59 -9.10 -3.24
N PRO A 40 27.68 -10.23 -2.55
CA PRO A 40 26.63 -11.24 -2.54
C PRO A 40 25.46 -10.79 -1.68
N GLU A 41 24.24 -11.28 -1.97
CA GLU A 41 23.11 -11.09 -1.07
C GLU A 41 23.46 -11.58 0.34
N GLY A 42 23.26 -10.71 1.31
CA GLY A 42 23.57 -11.03 2.71
C GLY A 42 23.23 -9.94 3.69
N GLY A 43 22.91 -10.32 4.93
CA GLY A 43 22.61 -9.38 5.99
C GLY A 43 21.41 -8.45 5.73
N GLY A 44 20.49 -8.84 4.84
CA GLY A 44 19.34 -8.05 4.44
C GLY A 44 19.60 -7.08 3.28
N GLN A 45 20.84 -6.98 2.79
CA GLN A 45 21.20 -6.23 1.59
C GLN A 45 21.14 -7.15 0.38
N PRO A 46 20.48 -6.75 -0.73
CA PRO A 46 20.50 -7.48 -2.00
C PRO A 46 21.90 -7.56 -2.62
N ALA A 47 22.07 -8.48 -3.54
CA ALA A 47 23.28 -8.65 -4.33
C ALA A 47 23.52 -7.46 -5.28
N ASP A 48 24.78 -7.28 -5.66
CA ASP A 48 25.12 -6.40 -6.77
C ASP A 48 24.73 -7.01 -8.12
N ILE A 49 24.55 -6.14 -9.08
CA ILE A 49 24.39 -6.44 -10.48
C ILE A 49 25.48 -5.74 -11.32
N GLY A 50 25.64 -6.18 -12.56
CA GLY A 50 26.63 -5.61 -13.47
C GLY A 50 27.00 -6.53 -14.60
N ALA A 51 28.30 -6.56 -14.99
CA ALA A 51 28.80 -7.38 -16.09
C ALA A 51 30.17 -8.02 -15.77
N LEU A 52 30.40 -9.20 -16.32
CA LEU A 52 31.67 -9.95 -16.33
C LEU A 52 32.01 -10.29 -17.76
N GLY A 53 33.10 -9.73 -18.31
CA GLY A 53 33.50 -9.98 -19.71
C GLY A 53 32.38 -9.64 -20.72
N GLY A 54 31.55 -8.64 -20.45
CA GLY A 54 30.39 -8.28 -21.26
C GLY A 54 29.15 -9.15 -21.07
N VAL A 55 29.20 -10.16 -20.19
CA VAL A 55 28.07 -11.03 -19.81
C VAL A 55 27.38 -10.45 -18.58
N ARG A 56 26.04 -10.41 -18.56
CA ARG A 56 25.29 -9.84 -17.46
C ARG A 56 25.34 -10.71 -16.21
N VAL A 57 25.64 -10.10 -15.07
CA VAL A 57 25.46 -10.70 -13.74
C VAL A 57 24.06 -10.37 -13.24
N LEU A 58 23.27 -11.42 -13.01
CA LEU A 58 21.87 -11.34 -12.61
C LEU A 58 21.69 -11.40 -11.11
N ASP A 59 22.58 -12.16 -10.44
CA ASP A 59 22.52 -12.41 -9.01
C ASP A 59 23.88 -12.86 -8.47
N VAL A 60 24.14 -12.68 -7.17
CA VAL A 60 25.39 -13.08 -6.52
C VAL A 60 25.09 -13.61 -5.13
N HIS A 61 25.60 -14.81 -4.83
CA HIS A 61 25.43 -15.46 -3.52
C HIS A 61 26.76 -15.97 -2.96
N GLU A 62 26.82 -16.09 -1.64
CA GLU A 62 27.93 -16.74 -0.96
C GLU A 62 27.62 -18.25 -0.81
N ARG A 63 28.55 -19.12 -1.22
CA ARG A 63 28.47 -20.57 -1.07
C ARG A 63 29.76 -21.11 -0.45
N GLY A 64 29.74 -21.27 0.86
CA GLY A 64 30.95 -21.57 1.62
C GLY A 64 32.00 -20.47 1.54
N GLU A 65 33.17 -20.76 1.00
CA GLU A 65 34.24 -19.77 0.82
C GLU A 65 34.24 -19.08 -0.56
N ASP A 66 33.34 -19.47 -1.43
CA ASP A 66 33.25 -18.96 -2.80
C ASP A 66 32.09 -17.99 -2.96
N ILE A 67 32.30 -17.00 -3.81
CA ILE A 67 31.23 -16.11 -4.30
C ILE A 67 30.80 -16.60 -5.68
N VAL A 68 29.51 -16.89 -5.78
CA VAL A 68 28.87 -17.48 -6.93
C VAL A 68 28.08 -16.40 -7.68
N HIS A 69 28.43 -16.18 -8.96
CA HIS A 69 27.78 -15.21 -9.82
C HIS A 69 26.84 -15.92 -10.78
N THR A 70 25.57 -15.56 -10.77
CA THR A 70 24.58 -16.05 -11.74
C THR A 70 24.63 -15.16 -12.99
N THR A 71 24.94 -15.74 -14.15
CA THR A 71 25.10 -15.00 -15.41
C THR A 71 24.12 -15.47 -16.48
N ASP A 72 23.79 -14.59 -17.44
CA ASP A 72 22.88 -14.89 -18.55
C ASP A 72 23.55 -15.69 -19.68
N LYS A 73 24.89 -15.78 -19.69
CA LYS A 73 25.70 -16.52 -20.67
C LYS A 73 26.93 -17.13 -20.02
N PRO A 74 27.55 -18.17 -20.61
CA PRO A 74 28.76 -18.77 -20.06
C PRO A 74 29.98 -17.87 -20.24
N LEU A 75 30.96 -18.11 -19.36
CA LEU A 75 32.32 -17.57 -19.47
C LEU A 75 33.33 -18.69 -19.58
N PRO A 76 34.40 -18.55 -20.41
CA PRO A 76 35.40 -19.60 -20.53
C PRO A 76 36.20 -19.80 -19.25
N VAL A 77 36.26 -21.04 -18.74
CA VAL A 77 37.07 -21.39 -17.57
C VAL A 77 38.55 -21.15 -17.87
N GLY A 78 39.25 -20.53 -16.91
CA GLY A 78 40.66 -20.16 -17.03
C GLY A 78 40.89 -18.80 -17.71
N ALA A 79 39.87 -18.20 -18.32
CA ALA A 79 39.98 -16.87 -18.93
C ALA A 79 40.09 -15.75 -17.88
N GLU A 80 40.82 -14.71 -18.22
CA GLU A 80 40.80 -13.45 -17.50
C GLU A 80 39.68 -12.59 -18.05
N VAL A 81 38.82 -12.03 -17.16
CA VAL A 81 37.66 -11.25 -17.53
C VAL A 81 37.64 -9.94 -16.74
N GLU A 82 37.17 -8.87 -17.39
CA GLU A 82 36.88 -7.62 -16.72
C GLU A 82 35.50 -7.69 -16.08
N GLY A 83 35.40 -7.30 -14.80
CA GLY A 83 34.15 -7.11 -14.10
C GLY A 83 33.82 -5.64 -13.91
N GLU A 84 32.57 -5.27 -14.10
CA GLU A 84 32.05 -3.94 -13.89
C GLU A 84 30.73 -3.99 -13.08
N ILE A 85 30.75 -3.30 -11.95
CA ILE A 85 29.59 -3.17 -11.04
C ILE A 85 28.65 -2.07 -11.58
N ASP A 86 27.34 -2.30 -11.55
CA ASP A 86 26.36 -1.22 -11.68
C ASP A 86 26.46 -0.29 -10.47
N TRP A 87 27.15 0.82 -10.68
CA TRP A 87 27.41 1.79 -9.60
C TRP A 87 26.14 2.43 -9.05
N GLU A 88 25.15 2.73 -9.89
CA GLU A 88 23.90 3.33 -9.42
C GLU A 88 23.15 2.38 -8.49
N HIS A 89 23.11 1.10 -8.82
CA HIS A 89 22.52 0.07 -7.98
C HIS A 89 23.30 -0.09 -6.66
N ARG A 90 24.62 -0.25 -6.73
CA ARG A 90 25.50 -0.38 -5.55
C ARG A 90 25.35 0.82 -4.62
N PHE A 91 25.42 2.03 -5.14
CA PHE A 91 25.39 3.25 -4.35
C PHE A 91 24.02 3.47 -3.69
N ASP A 92 22.93 3.15 -4.40
CA ASP A 92 21.59 3.12 -3.82
C ASP A 92 21.49 2.16 -2.62
N LEU A 93 22.04 0.95 -2.74
CA LEU A 93 22.09 0.00 -1.63
C LEU A 93 22.93 0.54 -0.46
N MET A 94 24.09 1.15 -0.74
CA MET A 94 24.96 1.74 0.28
C MET A 94 24.29 2.91 1.01
N GLN A 95 23.59 3.81 0.31
CA GLN A 95 22.82 4.91 0.91
C GLN A 95 21.76 4.37 1.86
N ASN A 96 21.00 3.39 1.40
CA ASN A 96 19.90 2.82 2.16
C ASN A 96 20.39 2.00 3.37
N HIS A 97 21.47 1.23 3.23
CA HIS A 97 22.04 0.47 4.34
C HIS A 97 22.65 1.37 5.41
N SER A 98 23.40 2.38 5.00
CA SER A 98 24.00 3.32 5.94
C SER A 98 22.95 4.17 6.66
N GLY A 99 21.87 4.56 5.97
CA GLY A 99 20.74 5.27 6.56
C GLY A 99 19.98 4.42 7.58
N GLU A 100 19.79 3.11 7.29
CA GLU A 100 19.23 2.15 8.24
C GLU A 100 20.06 2.07 9.52
N HIS A 101 21.38 1.95 9.38
CA HIS A 101 22.29 1.93 10.54
C HIS A 101 22.13 3.14 11.45
N ILE A 102 22.13 4.35 10.88
CA ILE A 102 21.96 5.59 11.63
C ILE A 102 20.61 5.61 12.36
N LEU A 103 19.52 5.33 11.64
CA LEU A 103 18.18 5.36 12.24
C LEU A 103 18.02 4.29 13.33
N SER A 104 18.47 3.06 13.08
CA SER A 104 18.45 1.99 14.07
C SER A 104 19.29 2.32 15.29
N GLY A 105 20.47 2.89 15.13
CA GLY A 105 21.33 3.30 16.24
C GLY A 105 20.68 4.37 17.10
N VAL A 106 20.09 5.41 16.48
CA VAL A 106 19.34 6.48 17.19
C VAL A 106 18.16 5.91 17.98
N ILE A 107 17.37 5.00 17.37
CA ILE A 107 16.22 4.40 18.04
C ILE A 107 16.67 3.48 19.18
N CYS A 108 17.58 2.56 18.90
CA CYS A 108 18.04 1.60 19.91
C CYS A 108 18.73 2.30 21.09
N GLY A 109 19.50 3.34 20.83
CA GLY A 109 20.12 4.16 21.88
C GLY A 109 19.09 4.88 22.76
N ARG A 110 17.99 5.37 22.21
CA ARG A 110 16.94 6.07 22.96
C ARG A 110 16.06 5.12 23.77
N TYR A 111 15.68 3.98 23.19
CA TYR A 111 14.68 3.07 23.78
C TYR A 111 15.29 1.84 24.46
N GLY A 112 16.61 1.64 24.38
CA GLY A 112 17.26 0.43 24.90
C GLY A 112 16.73 -0.85 24.24
N CYS A 113 16.43 -0.79 22.95
CA CYS A 113 15.82 -1.88 22.18
C CYS A 113 16.77 -2.42 21.12
N ASP A 114 16.38 -3.53 20.50
CA ASP A 114 17.11 -4.17 19.41
C ASP A 114 16.37 -4.05 18.08
N ASN A 115 17.11 -3.86 17.00
CA ASN A 115 16.64 -4.13 15.65
C ASN A 115 16.79 -5.64 15.39
N VAL A 116 15.66 -6.36 15.45
CA VAL A 116 15.59 -7.82 15.32
C VAL A 116 15.29 -8.29 13.88
N GLY A 117 15.06 -7.36 12.95
CA GLY A 117 14.80 -7.67 11.55
C GLY A 117 15.16 -6.50 10.64
N PHE A 118 15.82 -6.80 9.53
CA PHE A 118 16.14 -5.84 8.47
C PHE A 118 15.94 -6.49 7.12
N HIS A 119 15.25 -5.80 6.25
CA HIS A 119 15.08 -6.22 4.86
C HIS A 119 15.07 -5.00 3.93
N MET A 120 15.93 -5.03 2.94
CA MET A 120 16.03 -4.00 1.91
C MET A 120 15.28 -4.46 0.67
N GLY A 121 13.99 -4.11 0.58
CA GLY A 121 13.15 -4.36 -0.59
C GLY A 121 13.46 -3.41 -1.74
N LYS A 122 12.81 -3.65 -2.89
CA LYS A 122 12.94 -2.78 -4.07
C LYS A 122 12.33 -1.40 -3.86
N GLU A 123 11.20 -1.34 -3.15
CA GLU A 123 10.42 -0.11 -2.96
C GLU A 123 10.72 0.58 -1.64
N SER A 124 10.91 -0.18 -0.56
CA SER A 124 11.20 0.35 0.78
C SER A 124 12.13 -0.57 1.56
N ILE A 125 12.66 -0.04 2.64
CA ILE A 125 13.41 -0.77 3.64
C ILE A 125 12.50 -0.98 4.84
N THR A 126 12.56 -2.16 5.44
CA THR A 126 11.87 -2.44 6.69
C THR A 126 12.87 -2.77 7.80
N ILE A 127 12.63 -2.22 8.99
CA ILE A 127 13.29 -2.59 10.23
C ILE A 127 12.27 -3.03 11.27
N ASP A 128 12.56 -4.10 11.98
CA ASP A 128 11.72 -4.64 13.03
C ASP A 128 12.39 -4.40 14.39
N LEU A 129 11.73 -3.64 15.23
CA LEU A 129 12.18 -3.31 16.56
C LEU A 129 11.40 -4.15 17.58
N ASN A 130 12.09 -4.67 18.61
CA ASN A 130 11.47 -5.48 19.67
C ASN A 130 10.73 -4.64 20.73
N THR A 131 10.53 -3.34 20.46
CA THR A 131 9.80 -2.43 21.35
C THR A 131 8.79 -1.59 20.57
N LYS A 132 7.77 -1.08 21.25
CA LYS A 132 6.78 -0.17 20.65
C LYS A 132 7.33 1.25 20.63
N ILE A 133 7.36 1.85 19.47
CA ILE A 133 7.76 3.25 19.25
C ILE A 133 6.49 4.10 19.12
N PRO A 134 6.30 5.13 19.97
CA PRO A 134 5.19 6.06 19.85
C PRO A 134 5.24 6.80 18.51
N ALA A 135 4.10 6.98 17.87
CA ALA A 135 4.02 7.66 16.57
C ALA A 135 4.46 9.13 16.67
N GLU A 136 4.20 9.76 17.80
CA GLU A 136 4.61 11.14 18.11
C GLU A 136 6.12 11.33 18.18
N ASP A 137 6.89 10.28 18.45
CA ASP A 137 8.35 10.34 18.51
C ASP A 137 9.03 10.16 17.13
N LEU A 138 8.31 9.65 16.14
CA LEU A 138 8.89 9.38 14.82
C LEU A 138 9.51 10.61 14.14
N PRO A 139 8.88 11.81 14.16
CA PRO A 139 9.51 13.01 13.60
C PRO A 139 10.84 13.37 14.28
N TYR A 140 10.91 13.25 15.60
CA TYR A 140 12.13 13.51 16.36
C TYR A 140 13.24 12.51 16.01
N LEU A 141 12.92 11.21 15.93
CA LEU A 141 13.89 10.17 15.59
C LEU A 141 14.44 10.33 14.17
N GLU A 142 13.56 10.70 13.23
CA GLU A 142 13.93 11.01 11.85
C GLU A 142 14.87 12.22 11.79
N GLU A 143 14.54 13.30 12.49
CA GLU A 143 15.38 14.51 12.56
C GLU A 143 16.74 14.18 13.15
N LYS A 144 16.81 13.44 14.27
CA LYS A 144 18.05 13.01 14.89
C LYS A 144 18.91 12.14 13.97
N ALA A 145 18.31 11.25 13.21
CA ALA A 145 19.04 10.47 12.21
C ALA A 145 19.59 11.37 11.09
N ASN A 146 18.83 12.36 10.64
CA ASN A 146 19.28 13.31 9.62
C ASN A 146 20.36 14.29 10.13
N GLU A 147 20.47 14.56 11.43
CA GLU A 147 21.58 15.33 11.96
C GLU A 147 22.95 14.70 11.64
N ALA A 148 23.05 13.36 11.61
CA ALA A 148 24.28 12.67 11.20
C ALA A 148 24.67 13.01 9.76
N ILE A 149 23.66 13.11 8.87
CA ILE A 149 23.81 13.48 7.46
C ILE A 149 24.27 14.93 7.36
N TRP A 150 23.60 15.85 8.05
CA TRP A 150 23.93 17.29 8.02
C TRP A 150 25.30 17.59 8.62
N LYS A 151 25.71 16.86 9.64
CA LYS A 151 27.06 16.93 10.20
C LYS A 151 28.12 16.24 9.32
N ASN A 152 27.68 15.47 8.33
CA ASN A 152 28.52 14.69 7.42
C ASN A 152 29.51 13.79 8.16
N VAL A 153 29.05 13.07 9.18
CA VAL A 153 29.92 12.24 10.02
C VAL A 153 30.56 11.10 9.21
N PRO A 154 31.82 10.70 9.53
CA PRO A 154 32.46 9.60 8.83
C PRO A 154 31.86 8.25 9.21
N VAL A 155 31.79 7.35 8.21
CA VAL A 155 31.42 5.95 8.39
C VAL A 155 32.70 5.11 8.38
N GLY A 156 33.12 4.73 9.57
CA GLY A 156 34.35 3.97 9.79
C GLY A 156 34.12 2.47 9.78
N ILE A 157 35.03 1.73 9.14
CA ILE A 157 35.01 0.27 9.15
C ILE A 157 36.30 -0.22 9.84
N ARG A 158 36.14 -1.13 10.79
CA ARG A 158 37.29 -1.70 11.52
C ARG A 158 37.09 -3.19 11.82
N TYR A 159 38.18 -3.87 12.03
CA TYR A 159 38.27 -5.29 12.40
C TYR A 159 38.96 -5.40 13.74
N PRO A 160 38.26 -5.20 14.87
CA PRO A 160 38.85 -5.24 16.20
C PRO A 160 39.39 -6.62 16.56
N SER A 161 40.44 -6.67 17.41
CA SER A 161 40.89 -7.91 18.04
C SER A 161 39.79 -8.43 19.00
N LYS A 162 39.95 -9.67 19.50
CA LYS A 162 39.02 -10.23 20.49
C LYS A 162 38.96 -9.41 21.77
N GLU A 163 40.12 -8.91 22.19
CA GLU A 163 40.29 -8.10 23.40
C GLU A 163 39.65 -6.69 23.24
N GLU A 164 39.78 -6.11 22.08
CA GLU A 164 39.11 -4.83 21.73
C GLU A 164 37.61 -5.02 21.61
N LEU A 165 37.16 -6.08 20.96
CA LEU A 165 35.75 -6.39 20.78
C LEU A 165 35.01 -6.61 22.10
N ALA A 166 35.68 -7.25 23.08
CA ALA A 166 35.13 -7.50 24.41
C ALA A 166 34.90 -6.21 25.23
N LYS A 167 35.53 -5.10 24.85
CA LYS A 167 35.40 -3.78 25.48
C LYS A 167 34.51 -2.81 24.69
N LEU A 168 34.09 -3.23 23.51
CA LEU A 168 33.32 -2.38 22.61
C LEU A 168 31.83 -2.60 22.83
N GLU A 169 31.08 -1.53 23.06
CA GLU A 169 29.63 -1.56 22.97
C GLU A 169 29.22 -1.46 21.51
N TYR A 170 28.58 -2.50 20.99
CA TYR A 170 28.10 -2.55 19.62
C TYR A 170 26.80 -3.36 19.50
N ARG A 171 25.98 -3.02 18.51
CA ARG A 171 24.79 -3.78 18.17
C ARG A 171 25.15 -4.99 17.29
N SER A 172 24.48 -6.10 17.50
CA SER A 172 24.58 -7.26 16.61
C SER A 172 23.24 -7.97 16.49
N LYS A 173 22.90 -8.41 15.30
CA LYS A 173 21.67 -9.18 15.02
C LYS A 173 21.86 -10.69 15.22
N LYS A 174 23.09 -11.16 15.39
CA LYS A 174 23.45 -12.59 15.52
C LYS A 174 24.64 -12.74 16.46
N GLU A 175 24.78 -13.92 17.05
CA GLU A 175 26.05 -14.35 17.62
C GLU A 175 27.08 -14.48 16.49
N LEU A 176 28.27 -13.96 16.71
CA LEU A 176 29.31 -13.84 15.69
C LEU A 176 30.48 -14.75 16.03
N GLU A 177 30.87 -15.57 15.07
CA GLU A 177 32.10 -16.41 15.14
C GLU A 177 33.16 -15.83 14.20
N GLY A 178 34.43 -15.95 14.61
CA GLY A 178 35.56 -15.50 13.79
C GLY A 178 35.87 -14.01 13.89
N GLN A 179 36.37 -13.41 12.81
CA GLN A 179 36.72 -12.00 12.73
C GLN A 179 35.47 -11.14 12.51
N VAL A 180 35.17 -10.27 13.49
CA VAL A 180 34.00 -9.37 13.44
C VAL A 180 34.36 -8.08 12.73
N ARG A 181 33.53 -7.71 11.74
CA ARG A 181 33.61 -6.42 11.04
C ARG A 181 32.64 -5.43 11.70
N ILE A 182 33.17 -4.34 12.23
CA ILE A 182 32.39 -3.28 12.87
C ILE A 182 32.28 -2.09 11.94
N VAL A 183 31.06 -1.62 11.76
CA VAL A 183 30.71 -0.36 11.09
C VAL A 183 30.33 0.64 12.18
N ASN A 184 31.02 1.78 12.20
CA ASN A 184 30.77 2.86 13.15
C ASN A 184 30.40 4.14 12.42
N VAL A 185 29.31 4.81 12.84
CA VAL A 185 28.86 6.08 12.28
C VAL A 185 28.89 7.16 13.38
N GLY A 186 30.07 7.67 13.65
CA GLY A 186 30.26 8.66 14.70
C GLY A 186 29.71 8.18 16.06
N GLU A 187 28.89 9.01 16.68
CA GLU A 187 28.16 8.73 17.92
C GLU A 187 26.78 8.07 17.71
N TYR A 188 26.35 7.95 16.44
CA TYR A 188 24.98 7.53 16.10
C TYR A 188 24.81 6.03 16.06
N ASP A 189 25.81 5.28 15.60
CA ASP A 189 25.74 3.82 15.55
C ASP A 189 27.11 3.15 15.62
N CYS A 190 27.14 1.99 16.27
CA CYS A 190 28.26 1.05 16.26
C CYS A 190 27.66 -0.36 16.13
N CYS A 191 27.85 -1.01 14.98
CA CYS A 191 27.17 -2.27 14.68
C CYS A 191 28.09 -3.26 13.95
N ALA A 192 27.91 -4.55 14.26
CA ALA A 192 28.54 -5.62 13.50
C ALA A 192 27.77 -5.80 12.19
N CYS A 193 28.44 -5.55 11.05
CA CYS A 193 27.81 -5.60 9.74
C CYS A 193 28.80 -5.97 8.63
N CYS A 194 28.35 -6.83 7.72
CA CYS A 194 29.11 -7.26 6.54
C CYS A 194 28.75 -6.49 5.26
N GLY A 195 27.73 -5.62 5.28
CA GLY A 195 27.27 -4.90 4.10
C GLY A 195 28.20 -3.81 3.59
N THR A 196 27.85 -3.24 2.46
CA THR A 196 28.56 -2.09 1.88
C THR A 196 27.95 -0.78 2.38
N HIS A 197 28.80 0.21 2.67
CA HIS A 197 28.40 1.48 3.24
C HIS A 197 29.05 2.66 2.53
N VAL A 198 28.43 3.84 2.63
CA VAL A 198 29.04 5.11 2.21
C VAL A 198 30.22 5.47 3.10
N LYS A 199 31.14 6.29 2.62
CA LYS A 199 32.30 6.79 3.41
C LYS A 199 31.92 7.92 4.37
N LEU A 200 30.98 8.76 3.97
CA LEU A 200 30.49 9.89 4.74
C LEU A 200 28.96 9.89 4.79
N ALA A 201 28.37 10.20 5.94
CA ALA A 201 26.93 10.20 6.12
C ALA A 201 26.20 11.18 5.18
N GLY A 202 26.83 12.28 4.80
CA GLY A 202 26.28 13.23 3.82
C GLY A 202 25.98 12.62 2.45
N GLU A 203 26.67 11.55 2.06
CA GLU A 203 26.42 10.82 0.82
C GLU A 203 25.09 10.08 0.81
N ILE A 204 24.47 9.84 1.97
CA ILE A 204 23.13 9.27 2.11
C ILE A 204 22.09 10.25 1.56
N GLY A 205 22.30 11.56 1.72
CA GLY A 205 21.40 12.62 1.30
C GLY A 205 20.29 12.89 2.31
N GLN A 206 19.41 11.95 2.56
CA GLN A 206 18.36 12.04 3.59
C GLN A 206 17.86 10.67 4.01
N ILE A 207 17.31 10.60 5.21
CA ILE A 207 16.58 9.46 5.77
C ILE A 207 15.12 9.89 5.97
N LYS A 208 14.16 9.11 5.46
CA LYS A 208 12.74 9.38 5.60
C LYS A 208 11.99 8.16 6.11
N ILE A 209 11.32 8.29 7.24
CA ILE A 209 10.36 7.29 7.73
C ILE A 209 9.06 7.49 6.93
N ILE A 210 8.61 6.45 6.23
CA ILE A 210 7.41 6.50 5.38
C ILE A 210 6.23 5.74 5.97
N GLY A 211 6.48 4.84 6.93
CA GLY A 211 5.44 4.06 7.59
C GLY A 211 5.90 3.50 8.94
N ALA A 212 4.94 3.26 9.82
CA ALA A 212 5.12 2.58 11.10
C ALA A 212 3.91 1.74 11.41
N GLN A 213 4.11 0.50 11.87
CA GLN A 213 3.02 -0.39 12.26
C GLN A 213 3.42 -1.30 13.42
N ASN A 214 2.44 -1.74 14.21
CA ASN A 214 2.68 -2.74 15.23
C ASN A 214 3.05 -4.08 14.58
N TYR A 215 4.12 -4.69 15.02
CA TYR A 215 4.60 -5.96 14.47
C TYR A 215 5.22 -6.83 15.55
N LYS A 216 4.71 -8.07 15.74
CA LYS A 216 5.24 -9.09 16.67
C LYS A 216 5.56 -8.55 18.08
N GLY A 217 4.69 -7.70 18.61
CA GLY A 217 4.86 -7.11 19.94
C GLY A 217 5.72 -5.86 20.00
N GLY A 218 6.38 -5.50 18.91
CA GLY A 218 7.18 -4.28 18.76
C GLY A 218 6.66 -3.39 17.62
N THR A 219 7.57 -2.70 16.94
CA THR A 219 7.26 -1.80 15.83
C THR A 219 8.04 -2.19 14.57
N ARG A 220 7.36 -2.31 13.45
CA ARG A 220 7.97 -2.30 12.12
C ARG A 220 7.95 -0.89 11.57
N LEU A 221 9.10 -0.37 11.19
CA LEU A 221 9.24 0.88 10.46
C LEU A 221 9.54 0.60 8.99
N GLU A 222 8.97 1.44 8.13
CA GLU A 222 9.35 1.52 6.72
C GLU A 222 10.08 2.84 6.50
N LEU A 223 11.21 2.78 5.81
CA LEU A 223 12.03 3.95 5.54
C LEU A 223 12.60 3.92 4.13
N LEU A 224 13.01 5.08 3.68
CA LEU A 224 13.74 5.31 2.43
C LEU A 224 14.90 6.25 2.67
N CYS A 225 16.01 6.03 1.96
CA CYS A 225 17.16 6.92 2.01
C CYS A 225 17.54 7.39 0.62
N GLY A 226 18.26 8.52 0.54
CA GLY A 226 18.88 9.02 -0.67
C GLY A 226 17.95 9.23 -1.85
N LYS A 227 18.33 8.65 -2.97
CA LYS A 227 17.58 8.76 -4.24
C LYS A 227 16.14 8.25 -4.11
N ARG A 228 15.92 7.15 -3.36
CA ARG A 228 14.57 6.59 -3.14
C ARG A 228 13.67 7.55 -2.37
N ALA A 229 14.20 8.18 -1.31
CA ALA A 229 13.46 9.16 -0.52
C ALA A 229 13.09 10.40 -1.35
N LEU A 230 14.00 10.88 -2.20
CA LEU A 230 13.73 11.99 -3.10
C LEU A 230 12.64 11.65 -4.14
N GLN A 231 12.67 10.43 -4.69
CA GLN A 231 11.66 9.96 -5.63
C GLN A 231 10.28 9.88 -4.98
N GLU A 232 10.20 9.36 -3.76
CA GLU A 232 8.96 9.29 -2.99
C GLU A 232 8.40 10.69 -2.68
N PHE A 233 9.27 11.62 -2.29
CA PHE A 233 8.89 13.02 -2.09
C PHE A 233 8.31 13.64 -3.36
N ARG A 234 8.96 13.43 -4.53
CA ARG A 234 8.46 13.91 -5.82
C ARG A 234 7.07 13.36 -6.12
N LYS A 235 6.87 12.04 -6.00
CA LYS A 235 5.55 11.41 -6.21
C LYS A 235 4.46 12.05 -5.33
N LYS A 236 4.74 12.21 -4.03
CA LYS A 236 3.78 12.83 -3.09
C LYS A 236 3.50 14.28 -3.42
N ASN A 237 4.53 15.03 -3.82
CA ASN A 237 4.38 16.42 -4.24
C ASN A 237 3.54 16.53 -5.51
N ASP A 238 3.77 15.68 -6.51
CA ASP A 238 3.02 15.67 -7.77
C ASP A 238 1.53 15.35 -7.52
N VAL A 239 1.25 14.34 -6.68
CA VAL A 239 -0.14 14.01 -6.27
C VAL A 239 -0.79 15.19 -5.57
N SER A 240 -0.10 15.83 -4.62
CA SER A 240 -0.63 16.99 -3.89
C SER A 240 -0.89 18.19 -4.82
N ALA A 241 0.02 18.45 -5.77
CA ALA A 241 -0.13 19.48 -6.76
C ALA A 241 -1.32 19.22 -7.68
N GLU A 242 -1.51 17.97 -8.13
CA GLU A 242 -2.64 17.59 -8.99
C GLU A 242 -3.98 17.73 -8.25
N VAL A 243 -4.07 17.28 -6.99
CA VAL A 243 -5.26 17.49 -6.16
C VAL A 243 -5.55 18.99 -6.01
N GLY A 244 -4.52 19.80 -5.75
CA GLY A 244 -4.67 21.26 -5.68
C GLY A 244 -5.18 21.86 -7.00
N ARG A 245 -4.66 21.40 -8.14
CA ARG A 245 -5.10 21.83 -9.47
C ARG A 245 -6.59 21.48 -9.73
N LEU A 246 -6.99 20.23 -9.41
CA LEU A 246 -8.38 19.79 -9.58
C LEU A 246 -9.35 20.62 -8.73
N LEU A 247 -8.94 21.02 -7.53
CA LEU A 247 -9.77 21.79 -6.58
C LEU A 247 -9.54 23.31 -6.68
N SER A 248 -8.68 23.77 -7.62
CA SER A 248 -8.36 25.19 -7.81
C SER A 248 -7.81 25.86 -6.55
N VAL A 249 -6.97 25.16 -5.79
CA VAL A 249 -6.32 25.66 -4.56
C VAL A 249 -4.81 25.38 -4.60
N PRO A 250 -3.97 26.11 -3.84
CA PRO A 250 -2.58 25.72 -3.64
C PRO A 250 -2.46 24.31 -3.05
N ALA A 251 -1.45 23.54 -3.45
CA ALA A 251 -1.22 22.16 -3.01
C ALA A 251 -1.26 21.98 -1.48
N VAL A 252 -0.72 22.95 -0.73
CA VAL A 252 -0.70 22.95 0.74
C VAL A 252 -2.09 23.09 1.38
N LYS A 253 -3.12 23.41 0.61
CA LYS A 253 -4.54 23.52 1.04
C LYS A 253 -5.41 22.39 0.49
N ALA A 254 -4.82 21.41 -0.16
CA ALA A 254 -5.56 20.33 -0.82
C ALA A 254 -6.43 19.53 0.17
N ASP A 255 -5.92 19.26 1.38
CA ASP A 255 -6.65 18.52 2.42
C ASP A 255 -7.89 19.27 2.89
N SER A 256 -7.79 20.58 3.14
CA SER A 256 -8.91 21.40 3.55
C SER A 256 -9.94 21.56 2.42
N ALA A 257 -9.49 21.66 1.17
CA ALA A 257 -10.39 21.73 0.02
C ALA A 257 -11.16 20.42 -0.18
N VAL A 258 -10.52 19.24 -0.01
CA VAL A 258 -11.21 17.95 -0.02
C VAL A 258 -12.28 17.87 1.08
N LYS A 259 -11.96 18.31 2.30
CA LYS A 259 -12.94 18.36 3.40
C LYS A 259 -14.15 19.23 3.06
N ASN A 260 -13.94 20.39 2.42
CA ASN A 260 -15.01 21.28 1.99
C ASN A 260 -15.90 20.62 0.93
N VAL A 261 -15.32 19.97 -0.09
CA VAL A 261 -16.08 19.25 -1.12
C VAL A 261 -16.90 18.11 -0.52
N LEU A 262 -16.37 17.39 0.46
CA LEU A 262 -17.11 16.33 1.15
C LEU A 262 -18.27 16.92 1.97
N ALA A 263 -18.08 18.03 2.66
CA ALA A 263 -19.14 18.70 3.41
C ALA A 263 -20.24 19.24 2.47
N GLU A 264 -19.88 19.88 1.35
CA GLU A 264 -20.82 20.35 0.33
C GLU A 264 -21.63 19.19 -0.27
N ARG A 265 -20.97 18.08 -0.60
CA ARG A 265 -21.65 16.86 -1.05
C ARG A 265 -22.70 16.39 -0.05
N ASP A 266 -22.34 16.33 1.23
CA ASP A 266 -23.25 15.86 2.28
C ASP A 266 -24.44 16.82 2.46
N GLU A 267 -24.22 18.12 2.38
CA GLU A 267 -25.27 19.13 2.38
C GLU A 267 -26.20 18.98 1.16
N LEU A 268 -25.62 18.82 -0.05
CA LEU A 268 -26.42 18.62 -1.26
C LEU A 268 -27.26 17.33 -1.20
N LEU A 269 -26.73 16.25 -0.61
CA LEU A 269 -27.49 15.02 -0.39
C LEU A 269 -28.65 15.23 0.60
N GLN A 270 -28.45 15.99 1.67
CA GLN A 270 -29.51 16.34 2.61
C GLN A 270 -30.59 17.18 1.93
N ASN A 271 -30.21 18.19 1.17
CA ASN A 271 -31.14 19.07 0.43
C ASN A 271 -31.95 18.27 -0.61
N LEU A 272 -31.30 17.35 -1.33
CA LEU A 272 -31.98 16.44 -2.26
C LEU A 272 -33.01 15.56 -1.54
N ASN A 273 -32.66 14.99 -0.39
CA ASN A 273 -33.60 14.18 0.39
C ASN A 273 -34.79 15.00 0.88
N GLN A 274 -34.57 16.24 1.35
CA GLN A 274 -35.65 17.13 1.76
C GLN A 274 -36.57 17.48 0.59
N LEU A 275 -36.02 17.73 -0.61
CA LEU A 275 -36.81 17.99 -1.82
C LEU A 275 -37.64 16.78 -2.22
N LYS A 276 -37.06 15.57 -2.16
CA LYS A 276 -37.78 14.30 -2.41
C LYS A 276 -38.93 14.13 -1.44
N TRP A 277 -38.74 14.42 -0.17
CA TRP A 277 -39.76 14.29 0.85
C TRP A 277 -40.93 15.30 0.61
N LYS A 278 -40.62 16.55 0.29
CA LYS A 278 -41.62 17.54 -0.10
C LYS A 278 -42.41 17.09 -1.34
N TYR A 279 -41.71 16.57 -2.35
CA TYR A 279 -42.34 16.03 -3.54
C TYR A 279 -43.27 14.84 -3.22
N PHE A 280 -42.86 13.89 -2.39
CA PHE A 280 -43.70 12.77 -1.98
C PHE A 280 -44.93 13.22 -1.21
N THR A 281 -44.79 14.21 -0.31
CA THR A 281 -45.93 14.77 0.43
C THR A 281 -46.94 15.38 -0.53
N LEU A 282 -46.49 16.23 -1.46
CA LEU A 282 -47.38 16.84 -2.48
C LEU A 282 -48.05 15.78 -3.37
N LYS A 283 -47.33 14.72 -3.76
CA LYS A 283 -47.94 13.64 -4.54
C LYS A 283 -48.94 12.82 -3.72
N ALA A 284 -48.67 12.57 -2.45
CA ALA A 284 -49.61 11.87 -1.59
C ALA A 284 -50.89 12.74 -1.31
N GLU A 285 -50.77 14.05 -1.28
CA GLU A 285 -51.93 14.98 -1.13
C GLU A 285 -52.81 15.01 -2.38
N GLN A 286 -52.30 14.68 -3.58
CA GLN A 286 -53.06 14.61 -4.81
C GLN A 286 -53.90 13.30 -4.95
N VAL A 287 -53.63 12.34 -4.07
CA VAL A 287 -54.43 11.08 -4.07
C VAL A 287 -55.80 11.37 -3.46
N PRO A 288 -56.91 10.97 -4.15
CA PRO A 288 -58.27 11.18 -3.65
C PRO A 288 -58.51 10.49 -2.30
N GLU A 289 -59.23 11.15 -1.40
CA GLU A 289 -59.62 10.56 -0.12
C GLU A 289 -60.39 9.25 -0.31
N GLY A 290 -60.14 8.27 0.56
CA GLY A 290 -60.78 6.95 0.51
C GLY A 290 -60.15 6.01 -0.51
N THR A 291 -59.06 6.36 -1.20
CA THR A 291 -58.35 5.45 -2.10
C THR A 291 -57.63 4.37 -1.30
N GLU A 292 -58.05 3.11 -1.42
CA GLU A 292 -57.49 1.99 -0.63
C GLU A 292 -56.19 1.46 -1.23
N ASN A 293 -56.03 1.44 -2.56
CA ASN A 293 -54.88 0.80 -3.24
C ASN A 293 -54.25 1.80 -4.22
N ILE A 294 -52.98 2.08 -4.05
CA ILE A 294 -52.26 3.09 -4.80
C ILE A 294 -51.07 2.49 -5.50
N LEU A 295 -50.95 2.76 -6.79
CA LEU A 295 -49.82 2.46 -7.65
C LEU A 295 -49.12 3.75 -8.08
N PHE A 296 -47.86 3.86 -7.81
CA PHE A 296 -47.04 5.01 -8.22
C PHE A 296 -45.80 4.56 -9.00
N PHE A 297 -45.44 5.35 -10.02
CA PHE A 297 -44.21 5.18 -10.79
C PHE A 297 -43.36 6.43 -10.71
N GLY A 298 -42.14 6.28 -10.12
CA GLY A 298 -41.13 7.32 -10.07
C GLY A 298 -39.89 6.99 -10.92
N GLU A 299 -38.98 7.94 -10.95
CA GLU A 299 -37.67 7.78 -11.58
C GLU A 299 -36.56 8.20 -10.60
N GLY A 300 -35.41 7.49 -10.63
CA GLY A 300 -34.26 7.82 -9.78
C GLY A 300 -34.48 7.63 -8.28
N LEU A 301 -35.48 6.83 -7.87
CA LEU A 301 -35.79 6.54 -6.48
C LEU A 301 -35.03 5.28 -6.02
N ASN A 302 -34.34 5.37 -4.91
CA ASN A 302 -33.71 4.21 -4.27
C ASN A 302 -34.71 3.48 -3.35
N SER A 303 -34.32 2.30 -2.82
CA SER A 303 -35.20 1.49 -1.96
C SER A 303 -35.74 2.23 -0.73
N LYS A 304 -34.96 3.17 -0.14
CA LYS A 304 -35.40 3.98 1.01
C LYS A 304 -36.46 4.99 0.59
N ASP A 305 -36.26 5.64 -0.58
CA ASP A 305 -37.23 6.57 -1.16
C ASP A 305 -38.58 5.87 -1.45
N LEU A 306 -38.52 4.66 -2.06
CA LEU A 306 -39.70 3.86 -2.35
C LEU A 306 -40.45 3.45 -1.10
N THR A 307 -39.72 2.96 -0.07
CA THR A 307 -40.34 2.57 1.21
C THR A 307 -40.96 3.76 1.90
N HIS A 308 -40.24 4.89 1.97
CA HIS A 308 -40.75 6.09 2.62
C HIS A 308 -42.03 6.64 1.95
N PHE A 309 -42.03 6.66 0.60
CA PHE A 309 -43.22 7.14 -0.11
C PHE A 309 -44.40 6.17 0.04
N ALA A 310 -44.17 4.85 -0.04
CA ALA A 310 -45.21 3.86 0.21
C ALA A 310 -45.80 3.98 1.63
N ASP A 311 -44.94 4.18 2.62
CA ASP A 311 -45.38 4.38 4.01
C ASP A 311 -46.22 5.68 4.19
N LEU A 312 -45.79 6.77 3.54
CA LEU A 312 -46.55 8.03 3.53
C LEU A 312 -47.94 7.84 2.93
N LEU A 313 -48.11 7.06 1.86
CA LEU A 313 -49.41 6.74 1.26
C LEU A 313 -50.28 5.93 2.23
N LEU A 314 -49.72 4.96 2.95
CA LEU A 314 -50.43 4.23 4.00
C LEU A 314 -50.89 5.14 5.14
N GLN A 315 -50.03 6.10 5.57
CA GLN A 315 -50.38 7.11 6.61
C GLN A 315 -51.51 8.02 6.17
N LYS A 316 -51.70 8.23 4.86
CA LYS A 316 -52.81 9.00 4.27
C LYS A 316 -54.12 8.19 4.11
N GLY A 317 -54.14 6.94 4.56
CA GLY A 317 -55.32 6.08 4.60
C GLY A 317 -55.38 5.00 3.52
N ALA A 318 -54.33 4.86 2.69
CA ALA A 318 -54.26 3.74 1.81
C ALA A 318 -54.05 2.41 2.59
N LYS A 319 -54.68 1.33 2.12
CA LYS A 319 -54.47 0.00 2.68
C LYS A 319 -53.28 -0.72 2.04
N ARG A 320 -52.98 -0.38 0.77
CA ARG A 320 -51.92 -0.95 -0.03
C ARG A 320 -51.24 0.13 -0.89
N ALA A 321 -49.95 0.18 -0.89
CA ALA A 321 -49.15 1.10 -1.69
C ALA A 321 -48.06 0.35 -2.46
N ALA A 322 -48.11 0.36 -3.78
CA ALA A 322 -47.10 -0.19 -4.66
C ALA A 322 -46.35 0.95 -5.36
N VAL A 323 -45.07 1.10 -5.03
CA VAL A 323 -44.22 2.17 -5.57
C VAL A 323 -43.10 1.57 -6.38
N PHE A 324 -43.01 1.99 -7.64
CA PHE A 324 -42.02 1.53 -8.59
C PHE A 324 -41.07 2.65 -9.00
N SER A 325 -39.79 2.34 -9.19
CA SER A 325 -38.81 3.24 -9.81
C SER A 325 -38.14 2.56 -10.99
N LYS A 326 -37.97 3.29 -12.08
CA LYS A 326 -37.30 2.78 -13.29
C LYS A 326 -35.83 2.43 -12.93
N ALA A 327 -35.40 1.27 -13.42
CA ALA A 327 -34.03 0.77 -13.35
C ALA A 327 -33.53 0.52 -14.78
N ASP A 328 -32.24 0.18 -14.93
CA ASP A 328 -31.63 -0.11 -16.23
C ASP A 328 -32.38 -1.21 -16.98
N GLU A 329 -32.81 -2.26 -16.26
CA GLU A 329 -33.66 -3.33 -16.75
C GLU A 329 -34.96 -3.39 -15.92
N GLY A 330 -36.06 -2.84 -16.47
CA GLY A 330 -37.37 -2.88 -15.82
C GLY A 330 -37.53 -1.90 -14.66
N TYR A 331 -38.00 -2.40 -13.52
CA TYR A 331 -38.31 -1.57 -12.34
C TYR A 331 -37.84 -2.24 -11.05
N VAL A 332 -37.38 -1.43 -10.11
CA VAL A 332 -37.32 -1.78 -8.68
C VAL A 332 -38.62 -1.32 -8.02
N PHE A 333 -39.07 -2.03 -7.00
CA PHE A 333 -40.33 -1.74 -6.34
C PHE A 333 -40.30 -2.03 -4.85
N VAL A 334 -41.21 -1.34 -4.15
CA VAL A 334 -41.65 -1.66 -2.78
C VAL A 334 -43.19 -1.71 -2.81
N LEU A 335 -43.78 -2.71 -2.15
CA LEU A 335 -45.19 -2.81 -1.90
C LEU A 335 -45.42 -3.00 -0.41
N LEU A 336 -46.19 -2.09 0.19
CA LEU A 336 -46.60 -2.16 1.58
C LEU A 336 -48.11 -2.47 1.65
N SER A 337 -48.53 -3.22 2.66
CA SER A 337 -49.93 -3.61 2.86
C SER A 337 -50.25 -3.70 4.36
N THR A 338 -51.42 -3.16 4.77
CA THR A 338 -51.93 -3.26 6.14
C THR A 338 -52.93 -4.38 6.34
N GLU A 339 -53.51 -4.95 5.28
CA GLU A 339 -54.63 -5.90 5.38
C GLU A 339 -54.34 -7.28 4.76
N LYS A 340 -53.56 -7.32 3.66
CA LYS A 340 -53.31 -8.56 2.89
C LYS A 340 -51.80 -8.85 2.86
N ASP A 341 -51.48 -10.11 2.73
CA ASP A 341 -50.10 -10.57 2.56
C ASP A 341 -49.51 -10.04 1.24
N ALA A 342 -48.61 -9.06 1.37
CA ALA A 342 -47.96 -8.43 0.23
C ALA A 342 -47.14 -9.40 -0.62
N ARG A 343 -46.70 -10.55 -0.06
CA ARG A 343 -45.95 -11.58 -0.77
C ARG A 343 -46.72 -12.20 -1.92
N ALA A 344 -48.05 -12.26 -1.81
CA ALA A 344 -48.89 -12.77 -2.88
C ALA A 344 -48.71 -12.01 -4.21
N TYR A 345 -48.48 -10.66 -4.14
CA TYR A 345 -48.22 -9.86 -5.33
C TYR A 345 -46.86 -10.19 -5.95
N THR A 346 -45.84 -10.46 -5.16
CA THR A 346 -44.54 -10.88 -5.66
C THR A 346 -44.60 -12.25 -6.31
N ASP A 347 -45.37 -13.18 -5.75
CA ASP A 347 -45.55 -14.53 -6.30
C ASP A 347 -46.28 -14.49 -7.63
N GLU A 348 -47.35 -13.73 -7.72
CA GLU A 348 -48.09 -13.54 -8.97
C GLU A 348 -47.30 -12.80 -10.07
N MET A 349 -46.33 -11.94 -9.69
CA MET A 349 -45.47 -11.26 -10.66
C MET A 349 -44.23 -12.10 -11.11
N LYS A 350 -44.01 -13.29 -10.51
CA LYS A 350 -42.83 -14.11 -10.85
C LYS A 350 -42.85 -14.59 -12.31
N GLU A 351 -43.92 -15.26 -12.73
CA GLU A 351 -44.00 -15.81 -14.09
C GLU A 351 -44.19 -14.73 -15.18
N PRO A 352 -45.13 -13.77 -15.03
CA PRO A 352 -45.39 -12.83 -16.14
C PRO A 352 -44.30 -11.75 -16.26
N PHE A 353 -43.56 -11.42 -15.20
CA PHE A 353 -42.67 -10.26 -15.17
C PHE A 353 -41.24 -10.59 -14.64
N GLY A 354 -40.94 -11.85 -14.45
CA GLY A 354 -39.61 -12.24 -13.94
C GLY A 354 -39.27 -11.61 -12.57
N CYS A 355 -40.30 -11.47 -11.71
CA CYS A 355 -40.12 -10.81 -10.42
C CYS A 355 -39.11 -11.55 -9.54
N LYS A 356 -38.10 -10.80 -9.06
CA LYS A 356 -37.13 -11.26 -8.08
C LYS A 356 -37.24 -10.36 -6.87
N GLY A 357 -37.87 -10.85 -5.82
CA GLY A 357 -38.11 -10.07 -4.60
C GLY A 357 -38.67 -10.92 -3.49
N GLY A 358 -38.88 -10.30 -2.34
CA GLY A 358 -39.47 -10.92 -1.17
C GLY A 358 -39.51 -9.95 0.00
N GLY A 359 -39.94 -10.43 1.15
CA GLY A 359 -40.06 -9.62 2.35
C GLY A 359 -40.97 -10.26 3.39
N LYS A 360 -41.55 -9.40 4.23
CA LYS A 360 -42.54 -9.78 5.24
C LYS A 360 -43.96 -9.69 4.67
N PRO A 361 -44.97 -10.25 5.37
CA PRO A 361 -46.37 -10.15 4.91
C PRO A 361 -46.88 -8.72 4.68
N ASP A 362 -46.37 -7.77 5.45
CA ASP A 362 -46.74 -6.35 5.41
C ASP A 362 -45.88 -5.51 4.45
N ALA A 363 -44.70 -6.04 4.02
CA ALA A 363 -43.74 -5.28 3.22
C ALA A 363 -42.92 -6.20 2.33
N VAL A 364 -42.96 -6.01 1.03
CA VAL A 364 -42.11 -6.69 0.05
C VAL A 364 -41.39 -5.69 -0.84
N GLN A 365 -40.20 -6.06 -1.28
CA GLN A 365 -39.38 -5.31 -2.23
C GLN A 365 -38.74 -6.22 -3.27
N GLY A 366 -38.40 -5.69 -4.42
CA GLY A 366 -37.78 -6.49 -5.47
C GLY A 366 -37.55 -5.71 -6.75
N ARG A 367 -37.33 -6.49 -7.82
CA ARG A 367 -37.24 -5.98 -9.19
C ARG A 367 -38.11 -6.81 -10.11
N VAL A 368 -38.61 -6.18 -11.16
CA VAL A 368 -39.38 -6.83 -12.26
C VAL A 368 -38.81 -6.43 -13.60
N ALA A 369 -38.76 -7.38 -14.53
CA ALA A 369 -38.34 -7.15 -15.91
C ALA A 369 -39.58 -6.95 -16.79
N ALA A 370 -40.32 -5.84 -16.59
CA ALA A 370 -41.58 -5.56 -17.26
C ALA A 370 -41.65 -4.10 -17.69
N GLU A 371 -42.47 -3.84 -18.72
CA GLU A 371 -42.80 -2.50 -19.14
C GLU A 371 -43.86 -1.85 -18.22
N LYS A 372 -43.81 -0.51 -18.07
CA LYS A 372 -44.75 0.27 -17.28
C LYS A 372 -46.22 -0.06 -17.61
N LYS A 373 -46.54 -0.21 -18.92
CA LYS A 373 -47.90 -0.52 -19.40
C LYS A 373 -48.38 -1.87 -18.88
N ALA A 374 -47.57 -2.88 -18.89
CA ALA A 374 -47.90 -4.23 -18.37
C ALA A 374 -48.16 -4.22 -16.87
N LEU A 375 -47.30 -3.51 -16.10
CA LEU A 375 -47.48 -3.34 -14.67
C LEU A 375 -48.74 -2.55 -14.33
N LYS A 376 -49.01 -1.43 -15.07
CA LYS A 376 -50.26 -0.68 -14.91
C LYS A 376 -51.49 -1.56 -15.10
N LYS A 377 -51.51 -2.41 -16.13
CA LYS A 377 -52.63 -3.34 -16.38
C LYS A 377 -52.77 -4.35 -15.23
N PHE A 378 -51.71 -5.01 -14.83
CA PHE A 378 -51.69 -5.98 -13.73
C PHE A 378 -52.27 -5.43 -12.44
N PHE A 379 -51.90 -4.19 -12.08
CA PHE A 379 -52.36 -3.55 -10.85
C PHE A 379 -53.79 -2.95 -10.99
N ALA A 380 -54.17 -2.51 -12.21
CA ALA A 380 -55.55 -2.06 -12.47
C ALA A 380 -56.55 -3.19 -12.28
N ASP A 381 -56.23 -4.42 -12.76
CA ASP A 381 -57.08 -5.62 -12.56
C ASP A 381 -57.22 -5.99 -11.06
N LYS A 382 -56.44 -5.36 -10.17
CA LYS A 382 -56.45 -5.55 -8.71
C LYS A 382 -56.95 -4.29 -7.95
N GLU A 383 -57.65 -3.42 -8.67
CA GLU A 383 -58.28 -2.20 -8.12
C GLU A 383 -57.26 -1.17 -7.54
N PHE A 384 -56.04 -1.10 -8.09
CA PHE A 384 -55.11 -0.04 -7.74
C PHE A 384 -55.38 1.21 -8.58
N LEU A 385 -55.53 2.36 -7.89
CA LEU A 385 -55.50 3.67 -8.50
C LEU A 385 -54.07 4.01 -8.92
N ILE A 386 -53.90 4.40 -10.16
CA ILE A 386 -52.62 4.85 -10.70
C ILE A 386 -52.43 6.34 -10.37
N ALA A 387 -51.61 6.66 -9.40
CA ALA A 387 -51.20 8.02 -9.16
C ALA A 387 -50.10 8.44 -10.13
N GLU A 388 -50.28 9.53 -10.87
CA GLU A 388 -49.31 10.06 -11.85
C GLU A 388 -48.47 11.20 -11.32
#